data_8323baa5f3fe667c34d522685fedf5a9
#
_entry.id   8323baa5f3fe667c34d522685fedf5a9
#
_cell.length_a   1.000
_cell.length_b   1.000
_cell.length_c   1.000
_cell.angle_alpha   90.00
_cell.angle_beta   90.00
_cell.angle_gamma   90.00
#
_symmetry.space_group_name_H-M   'P 1'
#
loop_
_entity.id
_entity.type
_entity.pdbx_description
1 polymer ?
#
loop_
_entity_poly.entity_id
_entity_poly.type
_entity_poly.pdbx_seq_one_letter_code
_entity_poly.pdbx_strand_id
1 'polypeptide(L)'
;MRFVLLLFAACALSACGLQPIYADAGGQGAVAGLSEVDIAPIEGRDGWLVATALEDRVSLRKSDTPARYRLDVQLDDSLESLGLLSDERVTRERRILRARYQLVDIASGAILLDA
;
A
#
# COMPACT_ATOMS: atom_id res chain seq x y z
N MET A 1 -17.73 32.42 37.32
CA MET A 1 -16.37 32.54 36.76
C MET A 1 -15.65 31.16 36.66
N ARG A 2 -15.70 30.31 37.68
CA ARG A 2 -15.00 29.00 37.69
C ARG A 2 -15.54 28.03 36.59
N PHE A 3 -16.85 28.01 36.33
CA PHE A 3 -17.47 27.18 35.31
C PHE A 3 -17.10 27.59 33.87
N VAL A 4 -16.94 28.88 33.61
CA VAL A 4 -16.53 29.40 32.29
C VAL A 4 -15.08 29.06 32.00
N LEU A 5 -14.23 29.06 33.01
CA LEU A 5 -12.81 28.69 32.87
C LEU A 5 -12.64 27.19 32.62
N LEU A 6 -13.46 26.32 33.20
CA LEU A 6 -13.48 24.89 32.95
C LEU A 6 -13.99 24.55 31.54
N LEU A 7 -15.01 25.30 31.09
CA LEU A 7 -15.52 25.13 29.71
C LEU A 7 -14.48 25.53 28.67
N PHE A 8 -13.75 26.61 28.92
CA PHE A 8 -12.67 27.07 28.01
C PHE A 8 -11.48 26.10 27.99
N ALA A 9 -11.12 25.53 29.14
CA ALA A 9 -10.09 24.50 29.23
C ALA A 9 -10.49 23.19 28.46
N ALA A 10 -11.75 22.79 28.55
CA ALA A 10 -12.26 21.63 27.83
C ALA A 10 -12.25 21.83 26.29
N CYS A 11 -12.55 23.03 25.81
CA CYS A 11 -12.46 23.37 24.38
C CYS A 11 -11.00 23.43 23.88
N ALA A 12 -10.04 23.80 24.72
CA ALA A 12 -8.64 23.84 24.34
C ALA A 12 -8.02 22.44 24.21
N LEU A 13 -8.54 21.43 24.91
CA LEU A 13 -8.07 20.05 24.79
C LEU A 13 -8.56 19.34 23.52
N SER A 14 -9.64 19.80 22.91
CA SER A 14 -10.13 19.25 21.62
C SER A 14 -9.35 19.76 20.40
N ALA A 15 -8.44 20.68 20.58
CA ALA A 15 -7.58 21.22 19.50
C ALA A 15 -6.35 20.34 19.19
N CYS A 16 -6.18 19.18 19.83
CA CYS A 16 -5.28 18.14 19.32
C CYS A 16 -5.89 17.56 18.05
N GLY A 17 -5.68 18.23 16.93
CA GLY A 17 -6.06 17.77 15.60
C GLY A 17 -5.28 16.53 15.22
N LEU A 18 -5.72 15.35 15.68
CA LEU A 18 -5.38 14.08 15.08
C LEU A 18 -6.00 14.06 13.68
N GLN A 19 -5.29 14.62 12.71
CA GLN A 19 -5.62 14.44 11.31
C GLN A 19 -5.17 13.04 10.92
N PRO A 20 -6.09 12.13 10.59
CA PRO A 20 -5.71 10.84 10.04
C PRO A 20 -4.95 11.10 8.73
N ILE A 21 -3.80 10.45 8.57
CA ILE A 21 -2.90 10.59 7.41
C ILE A 21 -3.64 10.39 6.07
N TYR A 22 -4.79 9.72 6.12
CA TYR A 22 -5.65 9.45 4.96
C TYR A 22 -6.88 10.35 4.84
N ALA A 23 -7.15 11.27 5.79
CA ALA A 23 -8.27 12.22 5.71
C ALA A 23 -7.89 13.55 5.08
N ASP A 24 -6.82 13.55 4.47
CA ASP A 24 -6.25 14.53 3.63
C ASP A 24 -6.17 15.95 3.85
N ALA A 25 -5.34 16.44 3.52
CA ALA A 25 -5.26 17.77 2.97
C ALA A 25 -5.87 17.77 1.54
N GLY A 26 -7.16 17.62 1.43
CA GLY A 26 -7.80 17.52 0.14
C GLY A 26 -7.80 16.10 -0.44
N GLY A 27 -8.11 15.10 0.38
CA GLY A 27 -8.18 13.64 0.11
C GLY A 27 -8.81 13.15 -1.17
N GLN A 28 -9.11 14.05 -2.04
CA GLN A 28 -9.46 13.76 -3.41
C GLN A 28 -8.21 13.50 -4.29
N GLY A 29 -7.03 14.00 -3.92
CA GLY A 29 -5.84 13.83 -4.75
C GLY A 29 -5.28 12.41 -4.73
N ALA A 30 -4.85 11.91 -3.57
CA ALA A 30 -4.24 10.59 -3.47
C ALA A 30 -5.24 9.45 -3.65
N VAL A 31 -6.47 9.62 -3.14
CA VAL A 31 -7.53 8.61 -3.26
C VAL A 31 -8.11 8.59 -4.67
N ALA A 32 -8.27 9.75 -5.32
CA ALA A 32 -8.70 9.82 -6.72
C ALA A 32 -7.63 9.25 -7.65
N GLY A 33 -6.35 9.50 -7.39
CA GLY A 33 -5.26 8.92 -8.17
C GLY A 33 -5.22 7.39 -8.13
N LEU A 34 -5.58 6.76 -7.02
CA LEU A 34 -5.66 5.30 -6.92
C LEU A 34 -6.77 4.69 -7.79
N SER A 35 -7.84 5.42 -8.05
CA SER A 35 -8.94 4.94 -8.92
C SER A 35 -8.56 4.88 -10.40
N GLU A 36 -7.48 5.54 -10.79
CA GLU A 36 -6.95 5.59 -12.16
C GLU A 36 -5.77 4.63 -12.37
N VAL A 37 -5.46 3.79 -11.37
CA VAL A 37 -4.36 2.82 -11.45
C VAL A 37 -4.88 1.49 -11.93
N ASP A 38 -4.26 0.95 -12.97
CA ASP A 38 -4.41 -0.44 -13.42
C ASP A 38 -3.25 -1.28 -12.90
N ILE A 39 -3.52 -2.51 -12.50
CA ILE A 39 -2.51 -3.41 -11.95
C ILE A 39 -2.15 -4.40 -13.05
N ALA A 40 -0.89 -4.40 -13.46
CA ALA A 40 -0.39 -5.36 -14.42
C ALA A 40 -0.39 -6.78 -13.82
N PRO A 41 -0.61 -7.83 -14.64
CA PRO A 41 -0.51 -9.20 -14.19
C PRO A 41 0.86 -9.49 -13.56
N ILE A 42 0.86 -10.08 -12.37
CA ILE A 42 2.08 -10.47 -11.66
C ILE A 42 2.28 -11.98 -11.85
N GLU A 43 3.47 -12.38 -12.25
CA GLU A 43 3.75 -13.79 -12.54
C GLU A 43 3.75 -14.67 -11.29
N GLY A 44 3.36 -15.93 -11.49
CA GLY A 44 3.39 -16.95 -10.45
C GLY A 44 2.19 -16.95 -9.51
N ARG A 45 2.14 -17.98 -8.65
CA ARG A 45 1.02 -18.17 -7.72
C ARG A 45 0.93 -17.04 -6.68
N ASP A 46 2.09 -16.66 -6.14
CA ASP A 46 2.16 -15.57 -5.16
C ASP A 46 1.86 -14.23 -5.83
N GLY A 47 2.29 -14.08 -7.10
CA GLY A 47 1.95 -12.94 -7.92
C GLY A 47 0.44 -12.78 -8.10
N TRP A 48 -0.27 -13.86 -8.39
CA TRP A 48 -1.73 -13.86 -8.49
C TRP A 48 -2.39 -13.45 -7.17
N LEU A 49 -1.92 -13.97 -6.03
CA LEU A 49 -2.46 -13.60 -4.71
C LEU A 49 -2.23 -12.12 -4.40
N VAL A 50 -1.06 -11.60 -4.72
CA VAL A 50 -0.73 -10.18 -4.51
C VAL A 50 -1.56 -9.30 -5.43
N ALA A 51 -1.67 -9.63 -6.72
CA ALA A 51 -2.49 -8.89 -7.67
C ALA A 51 -3.94 -8.82 -7.22
N THR A 52 -4.56 -9.95 -6.86
CA THR A 52 -5.94 -10.00 -6.35
C THR A 52 -6.10 -9.12 -5.11
N ALA A 53 -5.17 -9.19 -4.16
CA ALA A 53 -5.24 -8.39 -2.94
C ALA A 53 -5.06 -6.88 -3.20
N LEU A 54 -4.29 -6.50 -4.22
CA LEU A 54 -4.15 -5.11 -4.65
C LEU A 54 -5.40 -4.62 -5.38
N GLU A 55 -5.91 -5.43 -6.31
CA GLU A 55 -7.14 -5.14 -7.05
C GLU A 55 -8.32 -4.93 -6.12
N ASP A 56 -8.51 -5.77 -5.10
CA ASP A 56 -9.56 -5.60 -4.10
C ASP A 56 -9.49 -4.23 -3.41
N ARG A 57 -8.29 -3.75 -3.12
CA ARG A 57 -8.09 -2.46 -2.47
C ARG A 57 -8.30 -1.27 -3.39
N VAL A 58 -7.89 -1.43 -4.64
CA VAL A 58 -8.02 -0.39 -5.68
C VAL A 58 -9.44 -0.35 -6.22
N SER A 59 -10.08 -1.51 -6.43
CA SER A 59 -11.44 -1.62 -6.98
C SER A 59 -12.53 -0.99 -6.12
N LEU A 60 -12.34 -0.97 -4.79
CA LEU A 60 -13.23 -0.24 -3.87
C LEU A 60 -13.32 1.26 -4.19
N ARG A 61 -12.40 1.78 -5.00
CA ARG A 61 -12.27 3.18 -5.38
C ARG A 61 -12.28 3.39 -6.89
N LYS A 62 -12.48 2.31 -7.66
CA LYS A 62 -12.49 2.36 -9.11
C LYS A 62 -13.65 3.25 -9.57
N SER A 63 -13.32 4.29 -10.30
CA SER A 63 -14.29 5.11 -11.04
C SER A 63 -14.46 4.55 -12.44
N ASP A 64 -15.53 4.93 -13.14
CA ASP A 64 -15.71 4.60 -14.57
C ASP A 64 -14.70 5.29 -15.49
N THR A 65 -13.69 5.94 -14.91
CA THR A 65 -12.63 6.64 -15.63
C THR A 65 -11.60 5.63 -16.13
N PRO A 66 -11.12 5.73 -17.38
CA PRO A 66 -10.07 4.87 -17.89
C PRO A 66 -8.79 5.04 -17.07
N ALA A 67 -8.06 3.94 -16.90
CA ALA A 67 -6.80 3.95 -16.15
C ALA A 67 -5.78 4.88 -16.83
N ARG A 68 -5.18 5.74 -16.05
CA ARG A 68 -4.10 6.64 -16.46
C ARG A 68 -2.72 6.09 -16.12
N TYR A 69 -2.65 5.33 -15.07
CA TYR A 69 -1.40 4.77 -14.55
C TYR A 69 -1.46 3.26 -14.55
N ARG A 70 -0.29 2.63 -14.71
CA ARG A 70 -0.11 1.20 -14.59
C ARG A 70 0.88 0.91 -13.48
N LEU A 71 0.53 -0.02 -12.60
CA LEU A 71 1.41 -0.53 -11.57
C LEU A 71 2.01 -1.86 -12.04
N ASP A 72 3.30 -1.86 -12.30
CA ASP A 72 4.08 -3.05 -12.63
C ASP A 72 4.77 -3.55 -11.34
N VAL A 73 4.56 -4.80 -10.97
CA VAL A 73 5.13 -5.40 -9.76
C VAL A 73 5.91 -6.66 -10.13
N GLN A 74 7.12 -6.77 -9.61
CA GLN A 74 7.97 -7.96 -9.70
C GLN A 74 8.20 -8.52 -8.31
N LEU A 75 7.98 -9.82 -8.15
CA LEU A 75 8.22 -10.53 -6.90
C LEU A 75 9.45 -11.41 -7.01
N ASP A 76 10.29 -11.36 -5.98
CA ASP A 76 11.42 -12.25 -5.77
C ASP A 76 11.20 -13.01 -4.46
N ASP A 77 11.08 -14.32 -4.56
CA ASP A 77 10.83 -15.23 -3.45
C ASP A 77 12.05 -16.10 -3.20
N SER A 78 12.57 -16.05 -2.01
CA SER A 78 13.72 -16.84 -1.60
C SER A 78 13.48 -17.58 -0.28
N LEU A 79 13.92 -18.83 -0.23
CA LEU A 79 13.90 -19.70 0.95
C LEU A 79 15.31 -19.82 1.52
N GLU A 80 15.49 -19.43 2.77
CA GLU A 80 16.76 -19.58 3.50
C GLU A 80 16.61 -20.62 4.59
N SER A 81 17.47 -21.63 4.56
CA SER A 81 17.59 -22.63 5.64
C SER A 81 18.41 -22.06 6.78
N LEU A 82 17.83 -21.97 7.98
CA LEU A 82 18.45 -21.33 9.14
C LEU A 82 19.10 -22.32 10.13
N GLY A 83 19.08 -23.60 9.86
CA GLY A 83 19.70 -24.60 10.70
C GLY A 83 19.64 -25.98 10.10
N LEU A 84 20.74 -26.68 10.20
CA LEU A 84 20.87 -28.10 9.88
C LEU A 84 21.08 -28.86 11.18
N LEU A 85 20.32 -29.93 11.38
CA LEU A 85 20.66 -30.93 12.39
C LEU A 85 21.77 -31.83 11.85
N SER A 86 22.43 -32.56 12.74
CA SER A 86 23.48 -33.50 12.40
C SER A 86 23.04 -34.64 11.46
N ASP A 87 21.74 -34.82 11.25
CA ASP A 87 21.09 -35.73 10.31
C ASP A 87 20.65 -35.10 8.99
N GLU A 88 21.18 -33.94 8.65
CA GLU A 88 20.89 -33.16 7.45
C GLU A 88 19.43 -32.64 7.34
N ARG A 89 18.66 -32.68 8.43
CA ARG A 89 17.31 -32.12 8.44
C ARG A 89 17.34 -30.63 8.65
N VAL A 90 16.58 -29.90 7.81
CA VAL A 90 16.32 -28.46 7.98
C VAL A 90 15.34 -28.29 9.12
N THR A 91 15.77 -27.61 10.19
CA THR A 91 14.95 -27.39 11.39
C THR A 91 14.15 -26.08 11.33
N ARG A 92 14.61 -25.12 10.55
CA ARG A 92 13.96 -23.82 10.43
C ARG A 92 14.23 -23.25 9.04
N GLU A 93 13.18 -22.78 8.40
CA GLU A 93 13.24 -22.09 7.12
C GLU A 93 12.72 -20.67 7.29
N ARG A 94 13.34 -19.74 6.58
CA ARG A 94 12.87 -18.37 6.43
C ARG A 94 12.51 -18.17 4.98
N ARG A 95 11.26 -17.78 4.73
CA ARG A 95 10.83 -17.29 3.43
C ARG A 95 10.94 -15.77 3.38
N ILE A 96 11.61 -15.26 2.38
CA ILE A 96 11.77 -13.83 2.14
C ILE A 96 11.11 -13.54 0.81
N LEU A 97 10.06 -12.73 0.84
CA LEU A 97 9.39 -12.22 -0.35
C LEU A 97 9.74 -10.74 -0.49
N ARG A 98 10.41 -10.40 -1.59
CA ARG A 98 10.71 -9.01 -1.96
C ARG A 98 9.81 -8.62 -3.12
N ALA A 99 9.33 -7.38 -3.08
CA ALA A 99 8.58 -6.79 -4.15
C ALA A 99 9.32 -5.56 -4.66
N ARG A 100 9.51 -5.47 -5.96
CA ARG A 100 9.90 -4.26 -6.66
C ARG A 100 8.69 -3.78 -7.45
N TYR A 101 8.39 -2.49 -7.41
CA TYR A 101 7.25 -1.97 -8.12
C TYR A 101 7.57 -0.65 -8.83
N GLN A 102 6.93 -0.46 -9.98
CA GLN A 102 7.03 0.74 -10.79
C GLN A 102 5.63 1.27 -11.10
N LEU A 103 5.45 2.58 -10.98
CA LEU A 103 4.26 3.26 -11.44
C LEU A 103 4.57 3.98 -12.74
N VAL A 104 3.85 3.61 -13.79
CA VAL A 104 4.08 4.10 -15.15
C VAL A 104 2.88 4.91 -15.61
N ASP A 105 3.09 6.09 -16.15
CA ASP A 105 2.06 6.84 -16.88
C ASP A 105 1.84 6.17 -18.24
N ILE A 106 0.62 5.70 -18.51
CA ILE A 106 0.30 4.91 -19.72
C ILE A 106 0.45 5.74 -20.98
N ALA A 107 0.14 7.03 -20.94
CA ALA A 107 0.15 7.88 -22.12
C ALA A 107 1.56 8.26 -22.56
N SER A 108 2.45 8.53 -21.61
CA SER A 108 3.82 8.96 -21.91
C SER A 108 4.86 7.85 -21.79
N GLY A 109 4.53 6.73 -21.13
CA GLY A 109 5.48 5.68 -20.79
C GLY A 109 6.49 6.09 -19.72
N ALA A 110 6.30 7.24 -19.08
CA ALA A 110 7.21 7.72 -18.05
C ALA A 110 7.04 6.94 -16.75
N ILE A 111 8.16 6.54 -16.15
CA ILE A 111 8.19 5.95 -14.82
C ILE A 111 8.11 7.08 -13.80
N LEU A 112 7.03 7.11 -13.02
CA LEU A 112 6.77 8.12 -12.00
C LEU A 112 7.34 7.72 -10.66
N LEU A 113 7.41 6.42 -10.39
CA LEU A 113 7.92 5.84 -9.15
C LEU A 113 8.59 4.49 -9.46
N ASP A 114 9.74 4.24 -8.86
CA ASP A 114 10.46 2.97 -8.88
C ASP A 114 10.98 2.69 -7.46
N ALA A 115 10.59 1.58 -6.85
CA ALA A 115 10.97 1.21 -5.48
C ALA A 115 11.00 -0.31 -5.26
#